data_c1a7d747b78fce643634d78a86e966d7
#
_entry.id   c1a7d747b78fce643634d78a86e966d7
#
_cell.length_a   1.000
_cell.length_b   1.000
_cell.length_c   1.000
_cell.angle_alpha   90.00
_cell.angle_beta   90.00
_cell.angle_gamma   90.00
#
_symmetry.space_group_name_H-M   'P 1'
#
loop_
_entity.id
_entity.type
_entity.pdbx_description
1 polymer ?
#
loop_
_entity_poly.entity_id
_entity_poly.type
_entity_poly.pdbx_seq_one_letter_code
_entity_poly.pdbx_strand_id
1 'polypeptide(L)'
;MKISVIGTGYVGLVTGTCLAETGNEVICVDIDQEKVEKMRNGIVPIYEPHLDVLFERNIKANRLQFTTSLDEGLAHGDIIFLALPTPEDEDGSADLSYILSVSEEIGKKIKEYKVIVDKSTVPVGTAEKVQKIIAKNASCGFDVVSNPEFLREGYAVDDFLKPERIIIGASSTRAKGLMKKLYDPFVRSGNPILMMDEKSAELTKYAANAFLATKITFMNEIANYCEKVGADVDKVRAGMGTDSRIGKRFLFPGIGYGGSCFPKDVKALQKAGSDNDYDFKILDAVISVNDYQKTILAPKIEDFFGGDISGKKLAIWGLAFKPETDDIREAPSMYLMEALLKKGANLSVFDPEAMPNIKRKFGDRLTYKESMYEALEGADALVICTEWSIFRTPDFQKVASKLNQSVIFDGRNLYNVEDLKEEGFAYFSIGRNNSLG
;
A
#
# COMPACT_ATOMS: atom_id res chain seq x y z
N MET A 1 -9.55 27.39 -5.26
CA MET A 1 -9.96 27.37 -3.84
C MET A 1 -8.70 27.40 -2.99
N LYS A 2 -8.78 27.88 -1.76
CA LYS A 2 -7.67 27.85 -0.81
C LYS A 2 -7.75 26.60 0.05
N ILE A 3 -6.70 25.82 0.04
CA ILE A 3 -6.68 24.48 0.66
C ILE A 3 -5.44 24.35 1.53
N SER A 4 -5.60 23.72 2.67
CA SER A 4 -4.46 23.32 3.50
C SER A 4 -4.48 21.79 3.68
N VAL A 5 -3.31 21.19 3.61
CA VAL A 5 -3.12 19.75 3.86
C VAL A 5 -2.18 19.61 5.04
N ILE A 6 -2.66 19.05 6.13
CA ILE A 6 -1.88 18.82 7.35
C ILE A 6 -1.38 17.39 7.36
N GLY A 7 -0.06 17.25 7.35
CA GLY A 7 0.67 16.00 7.13
C GLY A 7 1.09 15.85 5.67
N THR A 8 2.40 15.66 5.43
CA THR A 8 2.97 15.43 4.10
C THR A 8 3.56 14.03 3.98
N GLY A 9 2.89 13.05 4.61
CA GLY A 9 3.09 11.64 4.31
C GLY A 9 2.66 11.34 2.87
N TYR A 10 2.66 10.09 2.49
CA TYR A 10 2.31 9.66 1.14
C TYR A 10 0.97 10.24 0.66
N VAL A 11 -0.10 10.01 1.43
CA VAL A 11 -1.45 10.49 1.10
C VAL A 11 -1.53 12.01 1.03
N GLY A 12 -0.93 12.71 2.02
CA GLY A 12 -1.02 14.17 2.09
C GLY A 12 -0.26 14.86 0.96
N LEU A 13 0.93 14.39 0.62
CA LEU A 13 1.73 15.00 -0.44
C LEU A 13 1.11 14.78 -1.83
N VAL A 14 0.62 13.58 -2.11
CA VAL A 14 -0.13 13.30 -3.36
C VAL A 14 -1.40 14.14 -3.42
N THR A 15 -2.18 14.20 -2.32
CA THR A 15 -3.41 15.01 -2.24
C THR A 15 -3.11 16.48 -2.51
N GLY A 16 -2.15 17.07 -1.81
CA GLY A 16 -1.81 18.48 -1.98
C GLY A 16 -1.34 18.82 -3.39
N THR A 17 -0.46 18.00 -3.94
CA THR A 17 0.08 18.18 -5.30
C THR A 17 -1.00 18.05 -6.36
N CYS A 18 -1.85 17.03 -6.29
CA CYS A 18 -2.92 16.82 -7.27
C CYS A 18 -4.05 17.85 -7.15
N LEU A 19 -4.35 18.37 -5.95
CA LEU A 19 -5.29 19.47 -5.78
C LEU A 19 -4.73 20.77 -6.35
N ALA A 20 -3.42 21.06 -6.19
CA ALA A 20 -2.77 22.20 -6.81
C ALA A 20 -2.80 22.11 -8.34
N GLU A 21 -2.67 20.92 -8.91
CA GLU A 21 -2.70 20.68 -10.34
C GLU A 21 -4.01 21.12 -11.01
N THR A 22 -5.13 21.07 -10.29
CA THR A 22 -6.42 21.55 -10.78
C THR A 22 -6.67 23.05 -10.54
N GLY A 23 -5.62 23.81 -10.20
CA GLY A 23 -5.68 25.27 -10.09
C GLY A 23 -6.07 25.78 -8.69
N ASN A 24 -6.04 24.93 -7.68
CA ASN A 24 -6.21 25.36 -6.29
C ASN A 24 -4.90 25.94 -5.73
N GLU A 25 -5.00 26.84 -4.78
CA GLU A 25 -3.88 27.34 -3.97
C GLU A 25 -3.76 26.44 -2.74
N VAL A 26 -2.65 25.70 -2.63
CA VAL A 26 -2.46 24.66 -1.61
C VAL A 26 -1.26 24.98 -0.75
N ILE A 27 -1.44 24.96 0.58
CA ILE A 27 -0.36 24.95 1.56
C ILE A 27 -0.34 23.60 2.26
N CYS A 28 0.78 22.89 2.17
CA CYS A 28 1.03 21.67 2.91
C CYS A 28 1.81 21.98 4.20
N VAL A 29 1.34 21.44 5.32
CA VAL A 29 1.91 21.66 6.66
C VAL A 29 2.50 20.35 7.15
N ASP A 30 3.76 20.36 7.60
CA ASP A 30 4.40 19.22 8.25
C ASP A 30 5.28 19.71 9.40
N ILE A 31 5.34 18.97 10.49
CA ILE A 31 6.16 19.35 11.66
C ILE A 31 7.66 19.11 11.43
N ASP A 32 8.04 18.28 10.47
CA ASP A 32 9.42 17.97 10.12
C ASP A 32 10.04 19.08 9.28
N GLN A 33 10.88 19.89 9.92
CA GLN A 33 11.53 21.03 9.29
C GLN A 33 12.45 20.63 8.14
N GLU A 34 13.20 19.53 8.28
CA GLU A 34 14.12 19.07 7.22
C GLU A 34 13.34 18.65 5.97
N LYS A 35 12.24 17.95 6.18
CA LYS A 35 11.34 17.52 5.12
C LYS A 35 10.67 18.71 4.41
N VAL A 36 10.20 19.68 5.17
CA VAL A 36 9.61 20.92 4.63
C VAL A 36 10.64 21.69 3.80
N GLU A 37 11.89 21.78 4.27
CA GLU A 37 12.96 22.45 3.54
C GLU A 37 13.32 21.73 2.22
N LYS A 38 13.38 20.40 2.24
CA LYS A 38 13.54 19.61 1.00
C LYS A 38 12.43 19.89 0.01
N MET A 39 11.18 19.89 0.45
CA MET A 39 10.03 20.16 -0.39
C MET A 39 10.03 21.59 -0.96
N ARG A 40 10.41 22.60 -0.17
CA ARG A 40 10.59 24.00 -0.64
C ARG A 40 11.65 24.11 -1.73
N ASN A 41 12.67 23.28 -1.67
CA ASN A 41 13.74 23.20 -2.67
C ASN A 41 13.39 22.29 -3.87
N GLY A 42 12.14 21.86 -4.00
CA GLY A 42 11.68 21.05 -5.13
C GLY A 42 12.01 19.55 -5.02
N ILE A 43 12.45 19.07 -3.86
CA ILE A 43 12.79 17.65 -3.63
C ILE A 43 11.57 16.93 -3.09
N VAL A 44 11.08 15.93 -3.82
CA VAL A 44 9.98 15.06 -3.39
C VAL A 44 10.51 14.03 -2.41
N PRO A 45 9.99 13.96 -1.16
CA PRO A 45 10.53 13.09 -0.12
C PRO A 45 9.96 11.65 -0.14
N ILE A 46 9.17 11.30 -1.15
CA ILE A 46 8.56 9.96 -1.31
C ILE A 46 8.78 9.48 -2.74
N TYR A 47 8.83 8.16 -2.92
CA TYR A 47 8.81 7.56 -4.25
C TYR A 47 7.35 7.37 -4.71
N GLU A 48 6.97 8.07 -5.78
CA GLU A 48 5.70 7.87 -6.50
C GLU A 48 5.87 8.31 -7.94
N PRO A 49 5.64 7.42 -8.93
CA PRO A 49 5.74 7.77 -10.35
C PRO A 49 4.93 9.01 -10.72
N HIS A 50 5.51 9.88 -11.53
CA HIS A 50 4.90 11.11 -12.05
C HIS A 50 4.61 12.23 -11.04
N LEU A 51 4.82 12.00 -9.74
CA LEU A 51 4.58 13.02 -8.73
C LEU A 51 5.56 14.19 -8.85
N ASP A 52 6.82 13.91 -9.14
CA ASP A 52 7.91 14.87 -9.28
C ASP A 52 7.59 15.97 -10.32
N VAL A 53 7.07 15.57 -11.48
CA VAL A 53 6.70 16.48 -12.57
C VAL A 53 5.57 17.43 -12.15
N LEU A 54 4.54 16.92 -11.49
CA LEU A 54 3.42 17.72 -11.00
C LEU A 54 3.85 18.64 -9.86
N PHE A 55 4.68 18.13 -8.96
CA PHE A 55 5.22 18.82 -7.82
C PHE A 55 6.02 20.06 -8.24
N GLU A 56 7.02 19.87 -9.10
CA GLU A 56 7.85 20.95 -9.62
C GLU A 56 7.02 22.01 -10.36
N ARG A 57 6.09 21.58 -11.22
CA ARG A 57 5.20 22.47 -11.98
C ARG A 57 4.36 23.36 -11.09
N ASN A 58 3.79 22.80 -10.01
CA ASN A 58 2.91 23.53 -9.13
C ASN A 58 3.66 24.46 -8.15
N ILE A 59 4.88 24.11 -7.76
CA ILE A 59 5.77 25.04 -7.04
C ILE A 59 6.12 26.23 -7.94
N LYS A 60 6.56 26.02 -9.17
CA LYS A 60 6.89 27.09 -10.14
C LYS A 60 5.69 28.00 -10.43
N ALA A 61 4.49 27.47 -10.39
CA ALA A 61 3.25 28.21 -10.59
C ALA A 61 2.73 28.89 -9.29
N ASN A 62 3.45 28.81 -8.18
CA ASN A 62 3.06 29.31 -6.86
C ASN A 62 1.70 28.77 -6.35
N ARG A 63 1.28 27.59 -6.81
CA ARG A 63 0.05 26.91 -6.38
C ARG A 63 0.27 25.90 -5.26
N LEU A 64 1.51 25.45 -5.04
CA LEU A 64 1.88 24.51 -4.00
C LEU A 64 2.98 25.08 -3.14
N GLN A 65 2.73 25.21 -1.85
CA GLN A 65 3.65 25.76 -0.86
C GLN A 65 3.75 24.85 0.35
N PHE A 66 4.82 25.01 1.14
CA PHE A 66 5.11 24.17 2.30
C PHE A 66 5.50 25.00 3.51
N THR A 67 4.99 24.64 4.68
CA THR A 67 5.30 25.32 5.94
C THR A 67 5.33 24.34 7.11
N THR A 68 6.05 24.72 8.17
CA THR A 68 5.97 24.04 9.47
C THR A 68 4.92 24.68 10.39
N SER A 69 4.34 25.81 9.99
CA SER A 69 3.40 26.58 10.80
C SER A 69 1.96 26.13 10.55
N LEU A 70 1.36 25.51 11.57
CA LEU A 70 -0.07 25.19 11.55
C LEU A 70 -0.92 26.48 11.42
N ASP A 71 -0.50 27.58 12.05
CA ASP A 71 -1.22 28.86 11.99
C ASP A 71 -1.30 29.42 10.56
N GLU A 72 -0.20 29.33 9.79
CA GLU A 72 -0.20 29.71 8.38
C GLU A 72 -1.15 28.83 7.56
N GLY A 73 -1.12 27.51 7.78
CA GLY A 73 -2.03 26.58 7.13
C GLY A 73 -3.50 26.92 7.44
N LEU A 74 -3.86 27.11 8.70
CA LEU A 74 -5.23 27.43 9.12
C LEU A 74 -5.71 28.80 8.63
N ALA A 75 -4.83 29.79 8.53
CA ALA A 75 -5.15 31.11 7.99
C ALA A 75 -5.38 31.07 6.47
N HIS A 76 -4.69 30.17 5.74
CA HIS A 76 -4.79 30.06 4.30
C HIS A 76 -6.03 29.28 3.84
N GLY A 77 -6.23 28.06 4.39
CA GLY A 77 -7.20 27.11 3.85
C GLY A 77 -8.65 27.36 4.30
N ASP A 78 -9.58 27.38 3.35
CA ASP A 78 -11.02 27.27 3.63
C ASP A 78 -11.42 25.80 3.87
N ILE A 79 -10.71 24.88 3.21
CA ILE A 79 -10.82 23.44 3.35
C ILE A 79 -9.48 22.93 3.87
N ILE A 80 -9.52 22.22 4.99
CA ILE A 80 -8.35 21.71 5.70
C ILE A 80 -8.38 20.20 5.71
N PHE A 81 -7.47 19.57 4.99
CA PHE A 81 -7.33 18.12 4.96
C PHE A 81 -6.40 17.66 6.08
N LEU A 82 -6.85 16.69 6.85
CA LEU A 82 -6.07 15.96 7.82
C LEU A 82 -5.56 14.66 7.14
N ALA A 83 -4.29 14.65 6.76
CA ALA A 83 -3.61 13.51 6.16
C ALA A 83 -2.48 13.02 7.09
N LEU A 84 -2.88 12.81 8.34
CA LEU A 84 -2.00 12.46 9.45
C LEU A 84 -1.80 10.95 9.58
N PRO A 85 -0.67 10.49 10.12
CA PRO A 85 -0.44 9.06 10.31
C PRO A 85 -1.45 8.46 11.30
N THR A 86 -1.88 7.24 11.00
CA THR A 86 -2.71 6.39 11.87
C THR A 86 -2.03 5.04 11.99
N PRO A 87 -0.88 4.95 12.71
CA PRO A 87 -0.17 3.69 12.85
C PRO A 87 -1.01 2.65 13.61
N GLU A 88 -0.63 1.38 13.47
CA GLU A 88 -1.20 0.29 14.26
C GLU A 88 -0.68 0.42 15.70
N ASP A 89 -1.59 0.41 16.67
CA ASP A 89 -1.28 0.36 18.10
C ASP A 89 -0.99 -1.10 18.52
N GLU A 90 -0.47 -1.30 19.73
CA GLU A 90 -0.10 -2.62 20.27
C GLU A 90 -1.28 -3.61 20.28
N ASP A 91 -2.50 -3.12 20.42
CA ASP A 91 -3.72 -3.93 20.45
C ASP A 91 -4.36 -4.16 19.06
N GLY A 92 -3.72 -3.69 17.97
CA GLY A 92 -4.20 -3.77 16.59
C GLY A 92 -5.16 -2.64 16.19
N SER A 93 -5.51 -1.72 17.10
CA SER A 93 -6.30 -0.53 16.77
C SER A 93 -5.49 0.50 15.98
N ALA A 94 -6.16 1.51 15.42
CA ALA A 94 -5.49 2.64 14.81
C ALA A 94 -5.23 3.73 15.86
N ASP A 95 -3.98 4.16 16.01
CA ASP A 95 -3.62 5.30 16.87
C ASP A 95 -4.14 6.61 16.25
N LEU A 96 -5.06 7.26 16.95
CA LEU A 96 -5.67 8.54 16.56
C LEU A 96 -5.01 9.75 17.23
N SER A 97 -3.99 9.58 18.04
CA SER A 97 -3.38 10.64 18.86
C SER A 97 -2.99 11.86 18.04
N TYR A 98 -2.42 11.67 16.86
CA TYR A 98 -2.03 12.75 15.94
C TYR A 98 -3.24 13.55 15.45
N ILE A 99 -4.30 12.87 15.01
CA ILE A 99 -5.53 13.51 14.51
C ILE A 99 -6.21 14.28 15.62
N LEU A 100 -6.37 13.69 16.80
CA LEU A 100 -7.06 14.31 17.93
C LEU A 100 -6.27 15.52 18.48
N SER A 101 -4.94 15.43 18.57
CA SER A 101 -4.08 16.53 18.99
C SER A 101 -4.16 17.72 18.02
N VAL A 102 -4.05 17.46 16.72
CA VAL A 102 -4.18 18.51 15.71
C VAL A 102 -5.60 19.12 15.70
N SER A 103 -6.63 18.30 15.91
CA SER A 103 -8.01 18.78 16.00
C SER A 103 -8.23 19.73 17.19
N GLU A 104 -7.58 19.47 18.33
CA GLU A 104 -7.61 20.37 19.48
C GLU A 104 -6.99 21.72 19.16
N GLU A 105 -5.82 21.71 18.51
CA GLU A 105 -5.15 22.94 18.09
C GLU A 105 -5.97 23.71 17.03
N ILE A 106 -6.60 23.02 16.09
CA ILE A 106 -7.54 23.63 15.14
C ILE A 106 -8.65 24.37 15.89
N GLY A 107 -9.29 23.72 16.86
CA GLY A 107 -10.37 24.32 17.65
C GLY A 107 -9.96 25.62 18.37
N LYS A 108 -8.72 25.68 18.89
CA LYS A 108 -8.18 26.88 19.56
C LYS A 108 -7.86 28.03 18.59
N LYS A 109 -7.59 27.74 17.31
CA LYS A 109 -6.97 28.68 16.37
C LYS A 109 -7.87 29.17 15.25
N ILE A 110 -8.92 28.41 14.88
CA ILE A 110 -9.82 28.85 13.80
C ILE A 110 -10.66 30.07 14.23
N LYS A 111 -10.73 31.06 13.34
CA LYS A 111 -11.45 32.31 13.58
C LYS A 111 -12.60 32.56 12.60
N GLU A 112 -12.71 31.74 11.59
CA GLU A 112 -13.72 31.80 10.54
C GLU A 112 -14.13 30.40 10.12
N TYR A 113 -15.24 30.27 9.39
CA TYR A 113 -15.76 29.00 8.97
C TYR A 113 -14.74 28.17 8.17
N LYS A 114 -14.53 26.93 8.56
CA LYS A 114 -13.65 25.98 7.90
C LYS A 114 -14.38 24.63 7.68
N VAL A 115 -13.99 23.94 6.61
CA VAL A 115 -14.33 22.51 6.42
C VAL A 115 -13.11 21.69 6.79
N ILE A 116 -13.23 20.86 7.80
CA ILE A 116 -12.17 19.95 8.27
C ILE A 116 -12.41 18.58 7.66
N VAL A 117 -11.45 18.06 6.92
CA VAL A 117 -11.62 16.84 6.12
C VAL A 117 -10.69 15.76 6.62
N ASP A 118 -11.23 14.70 7.22
CA ASP A 118 -10.48 13.50 7.54
C ASP A 118 -10.18 12.73 6.24
N LYS A 119 -8.93 12.82 5.79
CA LYS A 119 -8.41 12.10 4.62
C LYS A 119 -7.72 10.80 5.01
N SER A 120 -7.18 10.73 6.21
CA SER A 120 -6.58 9.52 6.77
C SER A 120 -7.58 8.39 6.87
N THR A 121 -7.10 7.15 6.80
CA THR A 121 -7.93 5.97 7.09
C THR A 121 -8.13 5.86 8.61
N VAL A 122 -9.36 6.04 9.06
CA VAL A 122 -9.72 6.16 10.48
C VAL A 122 -10.89 5.24 10.86
N PRO A 123 -10.94 4.72 12.09
CA PRO A 123 -12.07 3.93 12.61
C PRO A 123 -13.40 4.70 12.57
N VAL A 124 -14.48 3.95 12.47
CA VAL A 124 -15.85 4.49 12.47
C VAL A 124 -16.10 5.30 13.73
N GLY A 125 -16.63 6.51 13.55
CA GLY A 125 -16.91 7.47 14.62
C GLY A 125 -15.77 8.46 14.89
N THR A 126 -14.70 8.44 14.11
CA THR A 126 -13.58 9.40 14.25
C THR A 126 -14.03 10.82 13.94
N ALA A 127 -14.82 11.04 12.88
CA ALA A 127 -15.36 12.36 12.56
C ALA A 127 -16.16 12.96 13.71
N GLU A 128 -16.94 12.16 14.43
CA GLU A 128 -17.65 12.62 15.64
C GLU A 128 -16.70 13.01 16.77
N LYS A 129 -15.58 12.28 16.95
CA LYS A 129 -14.56 12.63 17.94
C LYS A 129 -13.87 13.95 17.57
N VAL A 130 -13.48 14.10 16.31
CA VAL A 130 -12.90 15.34 15.77
C VAL A 130 -13.86 16.52 15.96
N GLN A 131 -15.13 16.35 15.58
CA GLN A 131 -16.18 17.36 15.77
C GLN A 131 -16.30 17.81 17.23
N LYS A 132 -16.34 16.85 18.17
CA LYS A 132 -16.44 17.13 19.60
C LYS A 132 -15.23 17.88 20.15
N ILE A 133 -14.03 17.50 19.71
CA ILE A 133 -12.78 18.11 20.18
C ILE A 133 -12.66 19.56 19.68
N ILE A 134 -12.90 19.79 18.39
CA ILE A 134 -12.85 21.15 17.82
C ILE A 134 -13.90 22.02 18.48
N ALA A 135 -15.14 21.54 18.66
CA ALA A 135 -16.24 22.29 19.24
C ALA A 135 -15.99 22.77 20.68
N LYS A 136 -15.11 22.12 21.45
CA LYS A 136 -14.76 22.55 22.82
C LYS A 136 -14.08 23.93 22.85
N ASN A 137 -13.37 24.30 21.81
CA ASN A 137 -12.53 25.50 21.78
C ASN A 137 -12.90 26.47 20.64
N ALA A 138 -13.61 26.02 19.60
CA ALA A 138 -13.91 26.83 18.44
C ALA A 138 -14.89 27.96 18.77
N SER A 139 -14.54 29.17 18.33
CA SER A 139 -15.38 30.38 18.46
C SER A 139 -16.19 30.68 17.19
N CYS A 140 -16.03 29.89 16.13
CA CYS A 140 -16.69 30.06 14.84
C CYS A 140 -17.32 28.74 14.36
N GLY A 141 -18.13 28.82 13.30
CA GLY A 141 -18.72 27.62 12.69
C GLY A 141 -17.67 26.80 11.94
N PHE A 142 -17.83 25.51 11.91
CA PHE A 142 -17.04 24.55 11.12
C PHE A 142 -17.88 23.31 10.83
N ASP A 143 -17.46 22.55 9.83
CA ASP A 143 -18.00 21.22 9.51
C ASP A 143 -16.86 20.20 9.45
N VAL A 144 -17.12 18.97 9.84
CA VAL A 144 -16.22 17.83 9.68
C VAL A 144 -16.72 16.94 8.56
N VAL A 145 -15.83 16.47 7.73
CA VAL A 145 -16.10 15.61 6.58
C VAL A 145 -15.17 14.40 6.61
N SER A 146 -15.70 13.22 6.42
CA SER A 146 -14.91 12.01 6.15
C SER A 146 -14.74 11.84 4.64
N ASN A 147 -13.50 11.90 4.16
CA ASN A 147 -13.19 11.75 2.73
C ASN A 147 -12.05 10.75 2.56
N PRO A 148 -12.31 9.46 2.77
CA PRO A 148 -11.28 8.43 2.68
C PRO A 148 -10.64 8.40 1.30
N GLU A 149 -9.35 8.06 1.25
CA GLU A 149 -8.60 7.88 0.02
C GLU A 149 -8.68 6.41 -0.47
N PHE A 150 -8.49 6.22 -1.77
CA PHE A 150 -8.40 4.90 -2.41
C PHE A 150 -7.18 4.85 -3.33
N LEU A 151 -6.11 5.50 -2.92
CA LEU A 151 -4.86 5.61 -3.66
C LEU A 151 -4.07 4.31 -3.54
N ARG A 152 -3.45 3.92 -4.65
CA ARG A 152 -2.52 2.79 -4.68
C ARG A 152 -1.11 3.34 -4.83
N GLU A 153 -0.22 3.02 -3.91
CA GLU A 153 1.21 3.34 -4.06
C GLU A 153 1.72 2.89 -5.43
N GLY A 154 2.51 3.73 -6.10
CA GLY A 154 2.96 3.50 -7.48
C GLY A 154 1.97 3.92 -8.57
N TYR A 155 0.72 4.25 -8.22
CA TYR A 155 -0.35 4.70 -9.12
C TYR A 155 -1.21 5.82 -8.51
N ALA A 156 -0.76 6.41 -7.40
CA ALA A 156 -1.58 7.32 -6.62
C ALA A 156 -1.90 8.64 -7.33
N VAL A 157 -0.98 9.12 -8.16
CA VAL A 157 -1.21 10.31 -9.00
C VAL A 157 -2.36 10.05 -9.98
N ASP A 158 -2.33 8.92 -10.69
CA ASP A 158 -3.40 8.57 -11.64
C ASP A 158 -4.73 8.29 -10.92
N ASP A 159 -4.69 7.56 -9.79
CA ASP A 159 -5.87 7.27 -8.99
C ASP A 159 -6.52 8.55 -8.43
N PHE A 160 -5.72 9.58 -8.11
CA PHE A 160 -6.24 10.85 -7.62
C PHE A 160 -6.80 11.71 -8.76
N LEU A 161 -6.09 11.80 -9.89
CA LEU A 161 -6.50 12.62 -11.02
C LEU A 161 -7.67 12.03 -11.82
N LYS A 162 -7.80 10.69 -11.80
CA LYS A 162 -8.85 9.93 -12.51
C LYS A 162 -9.48 8.88 -11.59
N PRO A 163 -10.12 9.30 -10.48
CA PRO A 163 -10.65 8.37 -9.48
C PRO A 163 -11.80 7.54 -10.04
N GLU A 164 -11.85 6.25 -9.71
CA GLU A 164 -13.01 5.39 -10.04
C GLU A 164 -14.27 5.82 -9.28
N ARG A 165 -14.12 6.39 -8.09
CA ARG A 165 -15.17 7.03 -7.26
C ARG A 165 -14.54 7.94 -6.23
N ILE A 166 -15.34 8.87 -5.74
CA ILE A 166 -15.01 9.72 -4.59
C ILE A 166 -16.09 9.52 -3.53
N ILE A 167 -15.67 9.26 -2.29
CA ILE A 167 -16.56 9.09 -1.13
C ILE A 167 -16.50 10.36 -0.29
N ILE A 168 -17.65 10.93 0.02
CA ILE A 168 -17.78 12.12 0.89
C ILE A 168 -18.84 11.83 1.95
N GLY A 169 -18.39 11.64 3.17
CA GLY A 169 -19.23 11.54 4.35
C GLY A 169 -19.38 12.91 4.99
N ALA A 170 -20.56 13.49 4.93
CA ALA A 170 -20.84 14.79 5.52
C ALA A 170 -22.32 14.95 5.85
N SER A 171 -22.64 15.56 6.99
CA SER A 171 -24.01 15.89 7.38
C SER A 171 -24.44 17.25 6.82
N SER A 172 -23.52 18.23 6.77
CA SER A 172 -23.77 19.61 6.35
C SER A 172 -23.96 19.75 4.83
N THR A 173 -25.05 20.41 4.41
CA THR A 173 -25.30 20.75 2.99
C THR A 173 -24.24 21.69 2.46
N ARG A 174 -23.72 22.62 3.30
CA ARG A 174 -22.67 23.54 2.93
C ARG A 174 -21.36 22.82 2.63
N ALA A 175 -20.94 21.93 3.52
CA ALA A 175 -19.74 21.13 3.35
C ALA A 175 -19.86 20.22 2.11
N LYS A 176 -21.00 19.52 1.91
CA LYS A 176 -21.26 18.71 0.70
C LYS A 176 -21.08 19.53 -0.58
N GLY A 177 -21.61 20.76 -0.62
CA GLY A 177 -21.49 21.65 -1.77
C GLY A 177 -20.05 22.07 -2.06
N LEU A 178 -19.27 22.41 -1.04
CA LEU A 178 -17.86 22.77 -1.17
C LEU A 178 -17.01 21.59 -1.64
N MET A 179 -17.20 20.43 -1.03
CA MET A 179 -16.47 19.20 -1.41
C MET A 179 -16.83 18.75 -2.82
N LYS A 180 -18.11 18.82 -3.20
CA LYS A 180 -18.52 18.54 -4.58
C LYS A 180 -17.81 19.47 -5.57
N LYS A 181 -17.84 20.78 -5.34
CA LYS A 181 -17.16 21.77 -6.19
C LYS A 181 -15.67 21.49 -6.31
N LEU A 182 -15.02 21.07 -5.22
CA LEU A 182 -13.60 20.72 -5.21
C LEU A 182 -13.30 19.53 -6.11
N TYR A 183 -14.15 18.49 -6.07
CA TYR A 183 -13.90 17.24 -6.77
C TYR A 183 -14.55 17.13 -8.16
N ASP A 184 -15.46 18.00 -8.54
CA ASP A 184 -16.09 18.00 -9.88
C ASP A 184 -15.08 17.97 -11.06
N PRO A 185 -13.90 18.65 -10.99
CA PRO A 185 -12.90 18.56 -12.07
C PRO A 185 -12.34 17.17 -12.30
N PHE A 186 -12.28 16.30 -11.27
CA PHE A 186 -11.68 14.97 -11.34
C PHE A 186 -12.63 13.90 -11.87
N VAL A 187 -13.94 14.16 -11.85
CA VAL A 187 -14.98 13.17 -12.24
C VAL A 187 -15.72 13.53 -13.54
N ARG A 188 -15.14 14.38 -14.37
CA ARG A 188 -15.73 14.78 -15.67
C ARG A 188 -15.94 13.61 -16.63
N SER A 189 -15.25 12.49 -16.43
CA SER A 189 -15.41 11.24 -17.19
C SER A 189 -16.68 10.46 -16.82
N GLY A 190 -17.48 10.93 -15.84
CA GLY A 190 -18.72 10.29 -15.42
C GLY A 190 -18.60 9.40 -14.19
N ASN A 191 -17.43 9.33 -13.56
CA ASN A 191 -17.25 8.58 -12.32
C ASN A 191 -18.00 9.25 -11.16
N PRO A 192 -18.56 8.50 -10.19
CA PRO A 192 -19.46 9.06 -9.20
C PRO A 192 -18.74 9.75 -8.05
N ILE A 193 -19.33 10.84 -7.56
CA ILE A 193 -19.15 11.35 -6.20
C ILE A 193 -20.30 10.81 -5.36
N LEU A 194 -20.00 9.93 -4.41
CA LEU A 194 -20.97 9.30 -3.53
C LEU A 194 -21.05 10.07 -2.21
N MET A 195 -22.19 10.69 -1.95
CA MET A 195 -22.48 11.41 -0.72
C MET A 195 -23.15 10.48 0.28
N MET A 196 -22.64 10.43 1.50
CA MET A 196 -23.19 9.62 2.59
C MET A 196 -22.96 10.30 3.94
N ASP A 197 -23.33 9.66 5.04
CA ASP A 197 -22.93 10.07 6.38
C ASP A 197 -21.47 9.73 6.67
N GLU A 198 -20.90 10.34 7.68
CA GLU A 198 -19.48 10.22 8.02
C GLU A 198 -19.11 8.79 8.41
N LYS A 199 -19.92 8.10 9.21
CA LYS A 199 -19.67 6.71 9.66
C LYS A 199 -19.67 5.73 8.48
N SER A 200 -20.61 5.89 7.56
CA SER A 200 -20.67 5.06 6.35
C SER A 200 -19.44 5.30 5.44
N ALA A 201 -18.96 6.54 5.35
CA ALA A 201 -17.76 6.85 4.59
C ALA A 201 -16.50 6.23 5.22
N GLU A 202 -16.33 6.34 6.53
CA GLU A 202 -15.24 5.72 7.29
C GLU A 202 -15.25 4.20 7.11
N LEU A 203 -16.41 3.56 7.30
CA LEU A 203 -16.54 2.10 7.14
C LEU A 203 -16.28 1.65 5.70
N THR A 204 -16.67 2.44 4.70
CA THR A 204 -16.49 2.08 3.29
C THR A 204 -15.02 1.83 2.94
N LYS A 205 -14.10 2.62 3.50
CA LYS A 205 -12.66 2.42 3.28
C LYS A 205 -12.19 1.08 3.83
N TYR A 206 -12.50 0.80 5.09
CA TYR A 206 -12.11 -0.46 5.74
C TYR A 206 -12.74 -1.68 5.05
N ALA A 207 -14.04 -1.61 4.74
CA ALA A 207 -14.75 -2.68 4.06
C ALA A 207 -14.16 -2.98 2.66
N ALA A 208 -13.82 -1.93 1.90
CA ALA A 208 -13.21 -2.10 0.59
C ALA A 208 -11.83 -2.80 0.70
N ASN A 209 -10.96 -2.34 1.59
CA ASN A 209 -9.63 -2.93 1.77
C ASN A 209 -9.72 -4.37 2.32
N ALA A 210 -10.60 -4.62 3.28
CA ALA A 210 -10.85 -5.96 3.83
C ALA A 210 -11.37 -6.93 2.75
N PHE A 211 -12.28 -6.47 1.88
CA PHE A 211 -12.78 -7.29 0.78
C PHE A 211 -11.71 -7.62 -0.26
N LEU A 212 -10.86 -6.66 -0.60
CA LEU A 212 -9.73 -6.90 -1.52
C LEU A 212 -8.72 -7.89 -0.92
N ALA A 213 -8.39 -7.75 0.36
CA ALA A 213 -7.54 -8.70 1.09
C ALA A 213 -8.18 -10.11 1.11
N THR A 214 -9.49 -10.20 1.33
CA THR A 214 -10.24 -11.47 1.30
C THR A 214 -10.15 -12.13 -0.08
N LYS A 215 -10.28 -11.39 -1.18
CA LYS A 215 -10.15 -11.94 -2.54
C LYS A 215 -8.77 -12.57 -2.78
N ILE A 216 -7.70 -11.89 -2.37
CA ILE A 216 -6.32 -12.40 -2.49
C ILE A 216 -6.17 -13.66 -1.64
N THR A 217 -6.60 -13.61 -0.38
CA THR A 217 -6.48 -14.72 0.57
C THR A 217 -7.26 -15.94 0.09
N PHE A 218 -8.49 -15.75 -0.39
CA PHE A 218 -9.30 -16.81 -0.96
C PHE A 218 -8.58 -17.50 -2.13
N MET A 219 -7.98 -16.73 -3.04
CA MET A 219 -7.23 -17.29 -4.16
C MET A 219 -5.95 -17.99 -3.72
N ASN A 220 -5.31 -17.56 -2.65
CA ASN A 220 -4.16 -18.24 -2.07
C ASN A 220 -4.57 -19.61 -1.49
N GLU A 221 -5.70 -19.70 -0.78
CA GLU A 221 -6.24 -20.99 -0.30
C GLU A 221 -6.59 -21.92 -1.46
N ILE A 222 -7.26 -21.40 -2.49
CA ILE A 222 -7.57 -22.19 -3.71
C ILE A 222 -6.27 -22.69 -4.38
N ALA A 223 -5.23 -21.84 -4.45
CA ALA A 223 -3.94 -22.23 -5.00
C ALA A 223 -3.29 -23.36 -4.20
N ASN A 224 -3.27 -23.25 -2.88
CA ASN A 224 -2.74 -24.29 -2.00
C ASN A 224 -3.54 -25.62 -2.13
N TYR A 225 -4.85 -25.53 -2.32
CA TYR A 225 -5.69 -26.70 -2.57
C TYR A 225 -5.44 -27.30 -3.96
N CYS A 226 -5.24 -26.46 -5.00
CA CYS A 226 -4.87 -26.94 -6.34
C CYS A 226 -3.62 -27.84 -6.30
N GLU A 227 -2.59 -27.46 -5.54
CA GLU A 227 -1.38 -28.29 -5.38
C GLU A 227 -1.67 -29.66 -4.74
N LYS A 228 -2.67 -29.76 -3.87
CA LYS A 228 -3.04 -31.05 -3.22
C LYS A 228 -3.81 -31.99 -4.14
N VAL A 229 -4.60 -31.43 -5.07
CA VAL A 229 -5.48 -32.23 -5.95
C VAL A 229 -4.99 -32.30 -7.40
N GLY A 230 -3.83 -31.68 -7.72
CA GLY A 230 -3.28 -31.67 -9.07
C GLY A 230 -4.00 -30.75 -10.06
N ALA A 231 -4.75 -29.75 -9.55
CA ALA A 231 -5.38 -28.72 -10.38
C ALA A 231 -4.40 -27.58 -10.68
N ASP A 232 -4.76 -26.74 -11.65
CA ASP A 232 -4.00 -25.56 -12.06
C ASP A 232 -4.77 -24.29 -11.66
N VAL A 233 -4.21 -23.51 -10.74
CA VAL A 233 -4.86 -22.30 -10.22
C VAL A 233 -5.13 -21.24 -11.28
N ASP A 234 -4.30 -21.13 -12.34
CA ASP A 234 -4.55 -20.14 -13.39
C ASP A 234 -5.79 -20.49 -14.21
N LYS A 235 -6.04 -21.77 -14.45
CA LYS A 235 -7.26 -22.24 -15.12
C LYS A 235 -8.48 -22.03 -14.24
N VAL A 236 -8.37 -22.31 -12.94
CA VAL A 236 -9.43 -22.03 -11.96
C VAL A 236 -9.73 -20.52 -11.91
N ARG A 237 -8.68 -19.68 -11.79
CA ARG A 237 -8.78 -18.23 -11.78
C ARG A 237 -9.42 -17.68 -13.06
N ALA A 238 -9.01 -18.19 -14.21
CA ALA A 238 -9.59 -17.79 -15.49
C ALA A 238 -11.06 -18.17 -15.58
N GLY A 239 -11.41 -19.39 -15.17
CA GLY A 239 -12.79 -19.88 -15.18
C GLY A 239 -13.69 -19.02 -14.28
N MET A 240 -13.34 -18.86 -13.01
CA MET A 240 -14.18 -18.06 -12.10
C MET A 240 -14.17 -16.56 -12.38
N GLY A 241 -13.02 -16.02 -12.82
CA GLY A 241 -12.87 -14.58 -13.06
C GLY A 241 -13.63 -14.06 -14.31
N THR A 242 -14.10 -14.94 -15.19
CA THR A 242 -14.97 -14.58 -16.33
C THR A 242 -16.41 -14.35 -15.92
N ASP A 243 -16.84 -14.79 -14.76
CA ASP A 243 -18.14 -14.43 -14.19
C ASP A 243 -18.12 -12.93 -13.79
N SER A 244 -19.00 -12.13 -14.40
CA SER A 244 -19.08 -10.68 -14.15
C SER A 244 -19.40 -10.32 -12.69
N ARG A 245 -20.05 -11.22 -11.95
CA ARG A 245 -20.34 -11.06 -10.51
C ARG A 245 -19.08 -11.16 -9.64
N ILE A 246 -18.03 -11.84 -10.12
CA ILE A 246 -16.75 -12.03 -9.43
C ILE A 246 -15.70 -11.04 -9.93
N GLY A 247 -15.53 -10.98 -11.27
CA GLY A 247 -14.54 -10.14 -11.96
C GLY A 247 -13.09 -10.66 -11.79
N LYS A 248 -12.20 -10.19 -12.66
CA LYS A 248 -10.82 -10.72 -12.78
C LYS A 248 -9.82 -10.11 -11.79
N ARG A 249 -10.11 -8.94 -11.23
CA ARG A 249 -9.17 -8.19 -10.39
C ARG A 249 -9.04 -8.81 -9.00
N PHE A 250 -7.82 -8.78 -8.43
CA PHE A 250 -7.48 -9.31 -7.09
C PHE A 250 -7.67 -10.83 -6.93
N LEU A 251 -7.58 -11.58 -8.04
CA LEU A 251 -7.64 -13.04 -8.04
C LEU A 251 -6.28 -13.67 -8.38
N PHE A 252 -5.18 -12.99 -8.15
CA PHE A 252 -3.84 -13.50 -8.43
C PHE A 252 -3.25 -14.12 -7.17
N PRO A 253 -2.98 -15.44 -7.16
CA PRO A 253 -2.33 -16.09 -6.03
C PRO A 253 -0.85 -15.72 -5.98
N GLY A 254 -0.26 -15.81 -4.80
CA GLY A 254 1.15 -15.54 -4.55
C GLY A 254 1.53 -15.85 -3.12
N ILE A 255 2.63 -15.27 -2.66
CA ILE A 255 3.15 -15.44 -1.29
C ILE A 255 2.48 -14.49 -0.26
N GLY A 256 1.22 -14.18 -0.44
CA GLY A 256 0.47 -13.28 0.44
C GLY A 256 0.56 -11.80 0.06
N TYR A 257 -0.17 -10.99 0.83
CA TYR A 257 -0.17 -9.53 0.69
C TYR A 257 0.57 -8.87 1.85
N GLY A 258 1.07 -7.66 1.59
CA GLY A 258 1.73 -6.77 2.55
C GLY A 258 1.35 -5.32 2.30
N GLY A 259 2.28 -4.42 2.59
CA GLY A 259 2.12 -2.98 2.45
C GLY A 259 1.51 -2.32 3.68
N SER A 260 1.43 -1.01 3.64
CA SER A 260 0.99 -0.16 4.75
C SER A 260 -0.52 -0.19 5.01
N CYS A 261 -1.33 -0.67 4.04
CA CYS A 261 -2.78 -0.54 4.08
C CYS A 261 -3.46 -1.85 4.49
N PHE A 262 -3.38 -2.90 3.65
CA PHE A 262 -4.18 -4.11 3.87
C PHE A 262 -3.95 -4.76 5.24
N PRO A 263 -2.71 -5.04 5.70
CA PRO A 263 -2.53 -5.68 6.99
C PRO A 263 -3.10 -4.85 8.14
N LYS A 264 -2.80 -3.55 8.15
CA LYS A 264 -3.26 -2.62 9.19
C LYS A 264 -4.79 -2.47 9.17
N ASP A 265 -5.40 -2.24 8.01
CA ASP A 265 -6.82 -1.92 7.90
C ASP A 265 -7.70 -3.14 8.21
N VAL A 266 -7.26 -4.35 7.82
CA VAL A 266 -7.97 -5.59 8.17
C VAL A 266 -7.96 -5.82 9.68
N LYS A 267 -6.81 -5.67 10.34
CA LYS A 267 -6.68 -5.79 11.80
C LYS A 267 -7.48 -4.71 12.53
N ALA A 268 -7.40 -3.45 12.06
CA ALA A 268 -8.14 -2.35 12.67
C ALA A 268 -9.67 -2.55 12.56
N LEU A 269 -10.17 -3.08 11.44
CA LEU A 269 -11.58 -3.42 11.31
C LEU A 269 -11.98 -4.60 12.21
N GLN A 270 -11.14 -5.63 12.30
CA GLN A 270 -11.34 -6.76 13.21
C GLN A 270 -11.42 -6.28 14.67
N LYS A 271 -10.46 -5.46 15.11
CA LYS A 271 -10.40 -4.88 16.44
C LYS A 271 -11.63 -4.00 16.73
N ALA A 272 -12.00 -3.14 15.77
CA ALA A 272 -13.20 -2.31 15.89
C ALA A 272 -14.50 -3.15 16.04
N GLY A 273 -14.55 -4.32 15.41
CA GLY A 273 -15.63 -5.28 15.62
C GLY A 273 -15.66 -5.77 17.07
N SER A 274 -14.51 -6.26 17.56
CA SER A 274 -14.41 -6.74 18.95
C SER A 274 -14.78 -5.67 19.98
N ASP A 275 -14.41 -4.42 19.76
CA ASP A 275 -14.74 -3.29 20.64
C ASP A 275 -16.24 -2.93 20.62
N ASN A 276 -17.00 -3.47 19.65
CA ASN A 276 -18.45 -3.31 19.50
C ASN A 276 -19.20 -4.66 19.63
N ASP A 277 -18.64 -5.62 20.34
CA ASP A 277 -19.22 -6.96 20.55
C ASP A 277 -19.56 -7.72 19.25
N TYR A 278 -18.77 -7.47 18.18
CA TYR A 278 -18.96 -8.12 16.90
C TYR A 278 -17.70 -8.89 16.46
N ASP A 279 -17.83 -10.19 16.25
CA ASP A 279 -16.77 -11.11 15.86
C ASP A 279 -16.70 -11.27 14.33
N PHE A 280 -15.67 -10.71 13.70
CA PHE A 280 -15.43 -10.80 12.27
C PHE A 280 -14.72 -12.10 11.86
N LYS A 281 -15.42 -13.23 11.87
CA LYS A 281 -14.87 -14.57 11.54
C LYS A 281 -14.14 -14.65 10.20
N ILE A 282 -14.62 -13.93 9.18
CA ILE A 282 -13.96 -13.90 7.87
C ILE A 282 -12.61 -13.19 7.98
N LEU A 283 -12.52 -12.10 8.72
CA LEU A 283 -11.27 -11.35 8.87
C LEU A 283 -10.24 -12.13 9.67
N ASP A 284 -10.65 -12.87 10.69
CA ASP A 284 -9.77 -13.78 11.44
C ASP A 284 -9.15 -14.83 10.52
N ALA A 285 -9.95 -15.43 9.66
CA ALA A 285 -9.47 -16.38 8.66
C ALA A 285 -8.51 -15.72 7.65
N VAL A 286 -8.85 -14.52 7.16
CA VAL A 286 -8.02 -13.76 6.20
C VAL A 286 -6.64 -13.46 6.79
N ILE A 287 -6.57 -13.00 8.04
CA ILE A 287 -5.30 -12.70 8.72
C ILE A 287 -4.48 -13.99 8.87
N SER A 288 -5.07 -15.04 9.44
CA SER A 288 -4.40 -16.31 9.71
C SER A 288 -3.84 -16.95 8.43
N VAL A 289 -4.65 -17.00 7.36
CA VAL A 289 -4.23 -17.58 6.08
C VAL A 289 -3.13 -16.74 5.42
N ASN A 290 -3.22 -15.41 5.49
CA ASN A 290 -2.17 -14.55 4.93
C ASN A 290 -0.83 -14.69 5.67
N ASP A 291 -0.86 -14.84 6.99
CA ASP A 291 0.37 -15.05 7.77
C ASP A 291 1.06 -16.37 7.42
N TYR A 292 0.29 -17.45 7.23
CA TYR A 292 0.81 -18.71 6.71
C TYR A 292 1.37 -18.54 5.29
N GLN A 293 0.66 -17.82 4.42
CA GLN A 293 1.02 -17.66 3.01
C GLN A 293 2.36 -16.93 2.81
N LYS A 294 2.70 -15.97 3.69
CA LYS A 294 3.99 -15.24 3.63
C LYS A 294 5.22 -16.15 3.69
N THR A 295 5.08 -17.36 4.20
CA THR A 295 6.19 -18.31 4.36
C THR A 295 6.08 -19.55 3.48
N ILE A 296 5.10 -19.63 2.60
CA ILE A 296 4.76 -20.86 1.84
C ILE A 296 5.90 -21.36 0.94
N LEU A 297 6.81 -20.50 0.49
CA LEU A 297 7.95 -20.91 -0.32
C LEU A 297 9.09 -21.55 0.50
N ALA A 298 9.23 -21.24 1.78
CA ALA A 298 10.34 -21.75 2.58
C ALA A 298 10.36 -23.30 2.62
N PRO A 299 9.25 -24.01 2.92
CA PRO A 299 9.22 -25.48 2.85
C PRO A 299 9.54 -26.02 1.46
N LYS A 300 9.07 -25.38 0.38
CA LYS A 300 9.35 -25.83 -1.00
C LYS A 300 10.85 -25.76 -1.33
N ILE A 301 11.52 -24.68 -0.85
CA ILE A 301 12.97 -24.52 -1.00
C ILE A 301 13.71 -25.59 -0.20
N GLU A 302 13.32 -25.81 1.05
CA GLU A 302 13.91 -26.85 1.90
C GLU A 302 13.78 -28.25 1.32
N ASP A 303 12.58 -28.62 0.89
CA ASP A 303 12.29 -29.94 0.31
C ASP A 303 13.15 -30.18 -0.94
N PHE A 304 13.32 -29.17 -1.80
CA PHE A 304 14.17 -29.27 -2.98
C PHE A 304 15.64 -29.55 -2.63
N PHE A 305 16.15 -28.96 -1.57
CA PHE A 305 17.54 -29.17 -1.10
C PHE A 305 17.68 -30.32 -0.10
N GLY A 306 16.66 -31.18 0.04
CA GLY A 306 16.73 -32.37 0.91
C GLY A 306 16.58 -32.08 2.40
N GLY A 307 15.97 -30.98 2.77
CA GLY A 307 15.66 -30.59 4.15
C GLY A 307 16.70 -29.70 4.83
N ASP A 308 17.88 -29.48 4.22
CA ASP A 308 18.92 -28.60 4.76
C ASP A 308 19.36 -27.54 3.75
N ILE A 309 19.16 -26.28 4.11
CA ILE A 309 19.57 -25.11 3.32
C ILE A 309 20.73 -24.33 3.97
N SER A 310 21.33 -24.88 5.01
CA SER A 310 22.48 -24.25 5.67
C SER A 310 23.62 -24.07 4.69
N GLY A 311 24.15 -22.84 4.61
CA GLY A 311 25.21 -22.47 3.67
C GLY A 311 24.78 -22.32 2.21
N LYS A 312 23.55 -22.69 1.84
CA LYS A 312 23.04 -22.45 0.47
C LYS A 312 22.96 -20.97 0.18
N LYS A 313 23.35 -20.57 -1.02
CA LYS A 313 23.23 -19.20 -1.48
C LYS A 313 21.99 -19.04 -2.34
N LEU A 314 21.07 -18.20 -1.91
CA LEU A 314 19.83 -17.95 -2.62
C LEU A 314 19.79 -16.51 -3.15
N ALA A 315 19.45 -16.34 -4.41
CA ALA A 315 19.22 -15.04 -5.01
C ALA A 315 17.76 -14.64 -4.82
N ILE A 316 17.51 -13.45 -4.28
CA ILE A 316 16.14 -12.93 -4.05
C ILE A 316 15.89 -11.76 -5.00
N TRP A 317 14.89 -11.88 -5.85
CA TRP A 317 14.41 -10.79 -6.70
C TRP A 317 13.09 -10.23 -6.17
N GLY A 318 13.09 -8.91 -5.89
CA GLY A 318 11.93 -8.20 -5.38
C GLY A 318 11.83 -8.26 -3.86
N LEU A 319 11.86 -7.09 -3.24
CA LEU A 319 11.89 -6.92 -1.79
C LEU A 319 10.74 -6.06 -1.28
N ALA A 320 10.24 -5.11 -2.10
CA ALA A 320 9.03 -4.35 -1.84
C ALA A 320 7.79 -5.27 -1.85
N PHE A 321 6.73 -4.87 -1.17
CA PHE A 321 5.50 -5.69 -1.10
C PHE A 321 4.78 -5.84 -2.44
N LYS A 322 5.03 -4.93 -3.40
CA LYS A 322 4.56 -4.94 -4.79
C LYS A 322 5.48 -4.11 -5.68
N PRO A 323 5.35 -4.15 -7.03
CA PRO A 323 6.07 -3.25 -7.93
C PRO A 323 5.72 -1.77 -7.75
N GLU A 324 6.58 -0.90 -8.29
CA GLU A 324 6.41 0.56 -8.35
C GLU A 324 6.29 1.24 -6.97
N THR A 325 6.97 0.68 -5.95
CA THR A 325 7.10 1.27 -4.62
C THR A 325 8.38 0.81 -3.94
N ASP A 326 8.88 1.60 -3.01
CA ASP A 326 9.99 1.25 -2.12
C ASP A 326 9.50 0.72 -0.74
N ASP A 327 8.16 0.58 -0.56
CA ASP A 327 7.56 0.17 0.72
C ASP A 327 7.79 -1.32 1.01
N ILE A 328 8.42 -1.58 2.15
CA ILE A 328 8.72 -2.94 2.64
C ILE A 328 7.85 -3.36 3.82
N ARG A 329 6.93 -2.49 4.28
CA ARG A 329 6.08 -2.79 5.44
C ARG A 329 5.24 -4.03 5.17
N GLU A 330 5.29 -4.99 6.08
CA GLU A 330 4.57 -6.26 5.97
C GLU A 330 4.82 -7.01 4.63
N ALA A 331 5.91 -6.67 3.90
CA ALA A 331 6.24 -7.33 2.64
C ALA A 331 6.50 -8.83 2.87
N PRO A 332 5.87 -9.74 2.11
CA PRO A 332 6.09 -11.19 2.23
C PRO A 332 7.56 -11.60 2.08
N SER A 333 8.33 -10.87 1.25
CA SER A 333 9.77 -11.06 1.09
C SER A 333 10.53 -11.01 2.41
N MET A 334 10.13 -10.12 3.33
CA MET A 334 10.79 -9.98 4.61
C MET A 334 10.60 -11.20 5.50
N TYR A 335 9.39 -11.74 5.55
CA TYR A 335 9.07 -12.95 6.31
C TYR A 335 9.80 -14.16 5.73
N LEU A 336 9.82 -14.28 4.41
CA LEU A 336 10.55 -15.35 3.73
C LEU A 336 12.06 -15.25 3.97
N MET A 337 12.66 -14.07 3.82
CA MET A 337 14.10 -13.87 4.06
C MET A 337 14.47 -14.19 5.52
N GLU A 338 13.68 -13.75 6.50
CA GLU A 338 13.92 -14.10 7.91
C GLU A 338 13.85 -15.63 8.15
N ALA A 339 12.88 -16.31 7.53
CA ALA A 339 12.76 -17.76 7.65
C ALA A 339 13.99 -18.49 7.05
N LEU A 340 14.45 -18.06 5.88
CA LEU A 340 15.61 -18.64 5.19
C LEU A 340 16.93 -18.35 5.94
N LEU A 341 17.12 -17.11 6.42
CA LEU A 341 18.31 -16.75 7.24
C LEU A 341 18.37 -17.53 8.53
N LYS A 342 17.24 -17.72 9.22
CA LYS A 342 17.14 -18.50 10.45
C LYS A 342 17.58 -19.97 10.25
N LYS A 343 17.47 -20.48 9.03
CA LYS A 343 17.89 -21.84 8.63
C LYS A 343 19.31 -21.86 8.06
N GLY A 344 20.05 -20.77 8.16
CA GLY A 344 21.47 -20.69 7.77
C GLY A 344 21.73 -20.45 6.28
N ALA A 345 20.73 -20.08 5.49
CA ALA A 345 20.94 -19.70 4.08
C ALA A 345 21.65 -18.35 3.97
N ASN A 346 22.43 -18.15 2.91
CA ASN A 346 23.04 -16.90 2.53
C ASN A 346 22.21 -16.23 1.44
N LEU A 347 21.77 -15.00 1.63
CA LEU A 347 20.89 -14.33 0.69
C LEU A 347 21.60 -13.21 -0.08
N SER A 348 21.52 -13.27 -1.41
CA SER A 348 21.96 -12.23 -2.33
C SER A 348 20.72 -11.57 -2.93
N VAL A 349 20.53 -10.25 -2.72
CA VAL A 349 19.26 -9.60 -2.96
C VAL A 349 19.33 -8.47 -3.96
N PHE A 350 18.23 -8.28 -4.71
CA PHE A 350 18.04 -7.15 -5.61
C PHE A 350 16.58 -6.72 -5.68
N ASP A 351 16.36 -5.41 -5.63
CA ASP A 351 15.08 -4.75 -5.89
C ASP A 351 15.35 -3.40 -6.55
N PRO A 352 14.56 -2.94 -7.52
CA PRO A 352 14.77 -1.65 -8.16
C PRO A 352 14.74 -0.44 -7.23
N GLU A 353 13.88 -0.43 -6.20
CA GLU A 353 13.62 0.74 -5.36
C GLU A 353 13.83 0.47 -3.86
N ALA A 354 13.50 -0.71 -3.37
CA ALA A 354 13.45 -0.99 -1.93
C ALA A 354 14.80 -1.26 -1.26
N MET A 355 15.91 -1.32 -2.01
CA MET A 355 17.25 -1.66 -1.49
C MET A 355 17.68 -0.82 -0.28
N PRO A 356 17.50 0.53 -0.27
CA PRO A 356 17.88 1.36 0.89
C PRO A 356 17.08 1.02 2.15
N ASN A 357 15.77 0.71 1.99
CA ASN A 357 14.88 0.39 3.10
C ASN A 357 15.22 -0.98 3.69
N ILE A 358 15.48 -1.97 2.85
CA ILE A 358 15.92 -3.30 3.28
C ILE A 358 17.28 -3.23 3.97
N LYS A 359 18.25 -2.46 3.45
CA LYS A 359 19.56 -2.30 4.06
C LYS A 359 19.48 -1.69 5.46
N ARG A 360 18.60 -0.73 5.68
CA ARG A 360 18.36 -0.17 7.02
C ARG A 360 17.83 -1.22 8.02
N LYS A 361 17.03 -2.20 7.54
CA LYS A 361 16.40 -3.21 8.39
C LYS A 361 17.27 -4.45 8.62
N PHE A 362 17.93 -4.94 7.58
CA PHE A 362 18.70 -6.19 7.62
C PHE A 362 20.20 -5.98 7.85
N GLY A 363 20.73 -4.76 7.62
CA GLY A 363 22.16 -4.48 7.76
C GLY A 363 23.02 -5.44 6.93
N ASP A 364 24.09 -5.95 7.53
CA ASP A 364 25.06 -6.84 6.86
C ASP A 364 24.63 -8.32 6.80
N ARG A 365 23.39 -8.63 7.18
CA ARG A 365 22.84 -10.00 7.11
C ARG A 365 22.57 -10.46 5.68
N LEU A 366 22.55 -9.53 4.72
CA LEU A 366 22.28 -9.78 3.31
C LEU A 366 23.43 -9.29 2.43
N THR A 367 23.57 -9.89 1.25
CA THR A 367 24.47 -9.42 0.21
C THR A 367 23.67 -8.59 -0.79
N TYR A 368 23.90 -7.29 -0.84
CA TYR A 368 23.20 -6.34 -1.72
C TYR A 368 23.89 -6.26 -3.09
N LYS A 369 23.11 -6.32 -4.17
CA LYS A 369 23.62 -6.28 -5.53
C LYS A 369 23.02 -5.13 -6.32
N GLU A 370 23.75 -4.62 -7.30
CA GLU A 370 23.33 -3.47 -8.11
C GLU A 370 22.44 -3.86 -9.31
N SER A 371 22.41 -5.16 -9.65
CA SER A 371 21.55 -5.66 -10.71
C SER A 371 20.95 -7.04 -10.40
N MET A 372 19.81 -7.34 -11.05
CA MET A 372 19.15 -8.63 -10.92
C MET A 372 20.08 -9.80 -11.29
N TYR A 373 20.93 -9.63 -12.32
CA TYR A 373 21.84 -10.68 -12.75
C TYR A 373 23.06 -10.86 -11.83
N GLU A 374 23.54 -9.80 -11.18
CA GLU A 374 24.61 -9.94 -10.19
C GLU A 374 24.14 -10.69 -8.95
N ALA A 375 22.86 -10.56 -8.58
CA ALA A 375 22.29 -11.32 -7.48
C ALA A 375 22.37 -12.83 -7.69
N LEU A 376 22.37 -13.29 -8.94
CA LEU A 376 22.40 -14.71 -9.32
C LEU A 376 23.79 -15.33 -9.23
N GLU A 377 24.88 -14.54 -9.21
CA GLU A 377 26.24 -15.06 -9.34
C GLU A 377 26.58 -16.08 -8.25
N GLY A 378 26.72 -17.33 -8.66
CA GLY A 378 27.02 -18.45 -7.77
C GLY A 378 25.92 -18.75 -6.75
N ALA A 379 24.69 -18.35 -7.01
CA ALA A 379 23.53 -18.73 -6.21
C ALA A 379 23.05 -20.14 -6.58
N ASP A 380 22.55 -20.89 -5.60
CA ASP A 380 22.04 -22.24 -5.78
C ASP A 380 20.61 -22.24 -6.32
N ALA A 381 19.86 -21.16 -6.12
CA ALA A 381 18.50 -20.97 -6.65
C ALA A 381 18.16 -19.47 -6.78
N LEU A 382 17.20 -19.18 -7.67
CA LEU A 382 16.50 -17.89 -7.74
C LEU A 382 15.15 -17.99 -6.99
N VAL A 383 14.87 -16.99 -6.17
CA VAL A 383 13.58 -16.80 -5.47
C VAL A 383 12.98 -15.46 -5.85
N ILE A 384 11.74 -15.44 -6.33
CA ILE A 384 11.05 -14.23 -6.78
C ILE A 384 9.94 -13.90 -5.78
N CYS A 385 9.99 -12.69 -5.18
CA CYS A 385 9.03 -12.25 -4.19
C CYS A 385 8.13 -11.12 -4.66
N THR A 386 8.56 -10.34 -5.67
CA THR A 386 7.80 -9.20 -6.20
C THR A 386 7.82 -9.21 -7.72
N GLU A 387 6.69 -8.93 -8.34
CA GLU A 387 6.47 -9.04 -9.79
C GLU A 387 6.88 -7.77 -10.58
N TRP A 388 8.07 -7.23 -10.32
CA TRP A 388 8.58 -6.10 -11.08
C TRP A 388 8.63 -6.38 -12.59
N SER A 389 8.36 -5.35 -13.40
CA SER A 389 8.33 -5.49 -14.87
C SER A 389 9.64 -6.03 -15.43
N ILE A 390 10.77 -5.63 -14.86
CA ILE A 390 12.11 -6.09 -15.30
C ILE A 390 12.36 -7.59 -15.06
N PHE A 391 11.58 -8.24 -14.19
CA PHE A 391 11.70 -9.68 -13.91
C PHE A 391 10.81 -10.53 -14.82
N ARG A 392 9.92 -9.93 -15.63
CA ARG A 392 8.95 -10.69 -16.44
C ARG A 392 9.55 -11.38 -17.66
N THR A 393 10.58 -10.78 -18.24
CA THR A 393 11.21 -11.30 -19.46
C THR A 393 12.75 -11.28 -19.33
N PRO A 394 13.31 -12.03 -18.35
CA PRO A 394 14.77 -12.12 -18.22
C PRO A 394 15.35 -12.95 -19.36
N ASP A 395 16.64 -12.78 -19.60
CA ASP A 395 17.42 -13.70 -20.42
C ASP A 395 17.66 -14.99 -19.62
N PHE A 396 16.89 -16.05 -19.89
CA PHE A 396 16.97 -17.33 -19.17
C PHE A 396 18.30 -18.05 -19.37
N GLN A 397 18.95 -17.90 -20.51
CA GLN A 397 20.30 -18.47 -20.73
C GLN A 397 21.31 -17.78 -19.80
N LYS A 398 21.20 -16.47 -19.65
CA LYS A 398 22.02 -15.70 -18.71
C LYS A 398 21.70 -16.06 -17.26
N VAL A 399 20.42 -16.27 -16.91
CA VAL A 399 20.01 -16.76 -15.58
C VAL A 399 20.66 -18.11 -15.29
N ALA A 400 20.50 -19.08 -16.19
CA ALA A 400 21.08 -20.43 -16.05
C ALA A 400 22.60 -20.40 -15.93
N SER A 401 23.29 -19.54 -16.71
CA SER A 401 24.76 -19.46 -16.69
C SER A 401 25.34 -18.91 -15.39
N LYS A 402 24.54 -18.19 -14.59
CA LYS A 402 24.97 -17.57 -13.32
C LYS A 402 24.60 -18.37 -12.08
N LEU A 403 23.57 -19.19 -12.18
CA LEU A 403 23.14 -20.09 -11.10
C LEU A 403 24.01 -21.36 -11.06
N ASN A 404 24.25 -21.88 -9.86
CA ASN A 404 24.84 -23.21 -9.68
C ASN A 404 23.90 -24.34 -10.13
N GLN A 405 22.59 -24.12 -9.99
CA GLN A 405 21.52 -25.03 -10.41
C GLN A 405 20.41 -24.22 -11.08
N SER A 406 19.89 -24.72 -12.21
CA SER A 406 18.77 -24.08 -12.92
C SER A 406 17.46 -24.32 -12.18
N VAL A 407 17.26 -23.65 -11.03
CA VAL A 407 16.03 -23.73 -10.24
C VAL A 407 15.48 -22.36 -9.85
N ILE A 408 14.18 -22.20 -10.01
CA ILE A 408 13.44 -20.99 -9.71
C ILE A 408 12.25 -21.27 -8.77
N PHE A 409 12.17 -20.54 -7.66
CA PHE A 409 11.02 -20.50 -6.77
C PHE A 409 10.29 -19.18 -6.98
N ASP A 410 9.12 -19.23 -7.59
CA ASP A 410 8.37 -18.05 -8.00
C ASP A 410 7.14 -17.82 -7.14
N GLY A 411 7.21 -16.84 -6.26
CA GLY A 411 6.12 -16.43 -5.37
C GLY A 411 5.04 -15.58 -6.03
N ARG A 412 5.16 -15.27 -7.32
CA ARG A 412 4.24 -14.38 -8.05
C ARG A 412 3.70 -14.96 -9.36
N ASN A 413 4.09 -16.19 -9.69
CA ASN A 413 3.64 -16.88 -10.90
C ASN A 413 3.91 -16.10 -12.18
N LEU A 414 5.13 -15.54 -12.30
CA LEU A 414 5.52 -14.69 -13.44
C LEU A 414 5.62 -15.44 -14.75
N TYR A 415 6.07 -16.70 -14.69
CA TYR A 415 6.46 -17.45 -15.88
C TYR A 415 5.48 -18.60 -16.16
N ASN A 416 5.47 -19.03 -17.42
CA ASN A 416 4.78 -20.23 -17.82
C ASN A 416 5.60 -21.47 -17.39
N VAL A 417 4.93 -22.50 -16.91
CA VAL A 417 5.57 -23.73 -16.41
C VAL A 417 6.24 -24.50 -17.54
N GLU A 418 5.56 -24.62 -18.69
CA GLU A 418 6.08 -25.38 -19.84
C GLU A 418 7.30 -24.69 -20.48
N ASP A 419 7.24 -23.34 -20.61
CA ASP A 419 8.35 -22.55 -21.17
C ASP A 419 9.62 -22.73 -20.32
N LEU A 420 9.50 -22.67 -18.98
CA LEU A 420 10.65 -22.85 -18.08
C LEU A 420 11.20 -24.26 -18.11
N LYS A 421 10.33 -25.24 -18.31
CA LYS A 421 10.75 -26.64 -18.48
C LYS A 421 11.54 -26.84 -19.77
N GLU A 422 11.11 -26.21 -20.89
CA GLU A 422 11.83 -26.25 -22.16
C GLU A 422 13.21 -25.56 -22.06
N GLU A 423 13.33 -24.51 -21.25
CA GLU A 423 14.58 -23.84 -20.91
C GLU A 423 15.47 -24.62 -19.92
N GLY A 424 15.00 -25.77 -19.43
CA GLY A 424 15.76 -26.66 -18.54
C GLY A 424 15.76 -26.25 -17.07
N PHE A 425 14.76 -25.49 -16.61
CA PHE A 425 14.62 -25.09 -15.22
C PHE A 425 13.71 -26.05 -14.43
N ALA A 426 14.13 -26.39 -13.22
CA ALA A 426 13.20 -26.81 -12.19
C ALA A 426 12.44 -25.57 -11.70
N TYR A 427 11.10 -25.58 -11.84
CA TYR A 427 10.29 -24.41 -11.55
C TYR A 427 9.19 -24.72 -10.55
N PHE A 428 9.21 -23.99 -9.45
CA PHE A 428 8.27 -24.09 -8.34
C PHE A 428 7.49 -22.78 -8.21
N SER A 429 6.18 -22.87 -8.28
CA SER A 429 5.29 -21.69 -8.22
C SER A 429 4.13 -21.96 -7.25
N ILE A 430 3.13 -21.08 -7.24
CA ILE A 430 2.01 -21.16 -6.30
C ILE A 430 0.77 -21.71 -7.01
N GLY A 431 0.24 -22.85 -6.52
CA GLY A 431 -1.01 -23.43 -7.02
C GLY A 431 -0.92 -24.10 -8.39
N ARG A 432 0.28 -24.48 -8.82
CA ARG A 432 0.53 -25.19 -10.08
C ARG A 432 1.32 -26.46 -9.83
N ASN A 433 1.28 -27.40 -10.78
CA ASN A 433 2.15 -28.55 -10.74
C ASN A 433 3.59 -28.10 -10.97
N ASN A 434 4.49 -28.51 -10.09
CA ASN A 434 5.91 -28.22 -10.23
C ASN A 434 6.48 -28.93 -11.46
N SER A 435 7.33 -28.27 -12.24
CA SER A 435 8.16 -28.93 -13.22
C SER A 435 9.50 -29.29 -12.57
N LEU A 436 9.81 -30.56 -12.49
CA LEU A 436 11.18 -31.00 -12.29
C LEU A 436 11.81 -31.04 -13.67
N GLY A 437 12.84 -30.21 -13.92
CA GLY A 437 13.55 -30.12 -15.21
C GLY A 437 14.24 -31.41 -15.59
#